data_1f3ced8745a0d642c918b938c083da47
#
_entry.id   1f3ced8745a0d642c918b938c083da47
#
_cell.length_a   1.000
_cell.length_b   1.000
_cell.length_c   1.000
_cell.angle_alpha   90.00
_cell.angle_beta   90.00
_cell.angle_gamma   90.00
#
_symmetry.space_group_name_H-M   'P 1'
#
loop_
_entity.id
_entity.type
_entity.pdbx_description
1 polymer ?
#
loop_
_entity_poly.entity_id
_entity_poly.type
_entity_poly.pdbx_seq_one_letter_code
_entity_poly.pdbx_strand_id
1 'polypeptide(L)'
;MVHWQHQSLDKANRLHEKGLLVMNPPYGERIGEQLDLIPLYKSLGETLSKEFQHWQAGIITSDPMLAKAVGLRSYKQYSIYNGAIPCQLYCFSIDETNHFKTGKNQEWSDSAQMFANRLEKNIQHLKKWALRQGIECYRIYDADLPEYAFAVDKYGDYVVLQEYMPPKQIPEHVAANRRLDALQVVTKVLQLSSQQLVVKQRKPQKEQQYQKTDNKKQWIQVGEGQAQFYLNLHDYLDTGLFLD
;
A
#
# COMPACT_ATOMS: atom_id res chain seq x y z
N MET A 1 -23.67 26.17 11.70
CA MET A 1 -22.97 26.79 10.56
C MET A 1 -22.13 25.69 9.91
N VAL A 2 -22.13 25.55 8.59
CA VAL A 2 -21.34 24.54 7.85
C VAL A 2 -20.13 25.25 7.24
N HIS A 3 -18.95 24.70 7.46
CA HIS A 3 -17.70 25.18 6.88
C HIS A 3 -17.18 24.16 5.85
N TRP A 4 -16.89 24.63 4.64
CA TRP A 4 -16.31 23.82 3.57
C TRP A 4 -14.84 24.14 3.43
N GLN A 5 -14.00 23.09 3.36
CA GLN A 5 -12.56 23.21 3.14
C GLN A 5 -12.13 22.25 2.04
N HIS A 6 -11.27 22.71 1.14
CA HIS A 6 -10.60 21.87 0.17
C HIS A 6 -9.15 21.69 0.62
N GLN A 7 -8.85 20.52 1.15
CA GLN A 7 -7.51 20.21 1.67
C GLN A 7 -7.18 18.73 1.50
N SER A 8 -5.91 18.43 1.50
CA SER A 8 -5.39 17.06 1.53
C SER A 8 -5.62 16.42 2.91
N LEU A 9 -5.77 15.09 2.94
CA LEU A 9 -6.06 14.32 4.15
C LEU A 9 -4.99 14.51 5.25
N ASP A 10 -3.72 14.58 4.88
CA ASP A 10 -2.59 14.78 5.79
C ASP A 10 -2.59 16.14 6.52
N LYS A 11 -3.41 17.09 6.04
CA LYS A 11 -3.63 18.40 6.66
C LYS A 11 -4.90 18.47 7.51
N ALA A 12 -5.67 17.37 7.53
CA ALA A 12 -6.88 17.32 8.35
C ALA A 12 -6.52 17.23 9.82
N ASN A 13 -7.13 18.11 10.63
CA ASN A 13 -6.95 18.14 12.08
C ASN A 13 -8.28 18.32 12.80
N ARG A 14 -8.32 17.92 14.07
CA ARG A 14 -9.50 18.12 14.91
C ARG A 14 -9.59 19.55 15.41
N LEU A 15 -10.84 20.07 15.47
CA LEU A 15 -11.15 21.37 16.08
C LEU A 15 -11.71 21.23 17.51
N HIS A 16 -12.11 20.00 17.90
CA HIS A 16 -12.72 19.69 19.18
C HIS A 16 -12.12 18.42 19.77
N GLU A 17 -12.22 18.24 21.08
CA GLU A 17 -11.70 17.04 21.78
C GLU A 17 -12.42 15.75 21.39
N LYS A 18 -13.71 15.83 21.06
CA LYS A 18 -14.54 14.68 20.65
C LYS A 18 -15.36 15.06 19.44
N GLY A 19 -15.62 14.08 18.60
CA GLY A 19 -16.43 14.26 17.41
C GLY A 19 -16.66 12.97 16.63
N LEU A 20 -17.31 13.12 15.49
CA LEU A 20 -17.57 12.04 14.55
C LEU A 20 -17.04 12.44 13.17
N LEU A 21 -16.28 11.54 12.57
CA LEU A 21 -15.86 11.61 11.17
C LEU A 21 -16.68 10.60 10.36
N VAL A 22 -17.21 11.02 9.22
CA VAL A 22 -17.82 10.10 8.25
C VAL A 22 -17.11 10.31 6.92
N MET A 23 -16.58 9.22 6.36
CA MET A 23 -15.71 9.27 5.20
C MET A 23 -16.15 8.27 4.15
N ASN A 24 -16.13 8.73 2.90
CA ASN A 24 -16.35 7.90 1.73
C ASN A 24 -15.14 8.02 0.79
N PRO A 25 -13.98 7.45 1.18
CA PRO A 25 -12.79 7.47 0.34
C PRO A 25 -13.01 6.62 -0.92
N PRO A 26 -12.22 6.80 -1.99
CA PRO A 26 -12.32 5.95 -3.17
C PRO A 26 -12.02 4.49 -2.77
N TYR A 27 -12.78 3.54 -3.27
CA TYR A 27 -12.59 2.10 -3.00
C TYR A 27 -12.45 1.24 -4.26
N GLY A 28 -12.37 1.87 -5.44
CA GLY A 28 -12.15 1.20 -6.72
C GLY A 28 -13.28 0.25 -7.13
N GLU A 29 -13.67 0.30 -8.38
CA GLU A 29 -14.64 -0.65 -8.94
C GLU A 29 -13.94 -1.88 -9.54
N ARG A 30 -12.61 -1.79 -9.77
CA ARG A 30 -11.80 -2.84 -10.39
C ARG A 30 -10.73 -3.35 -9.43
N ILE A 31 -10.47 -4.65 -9.45
CA ILE A 31 -9.52 -5.33 -8.55
C ILE A 31 -8.11 -4.69 -8.60
N GLY A 32 -7.66 -4.15 -9.74
CA GLY A 32 -6.36 -3.45 -9.84
C GLY A 32 -6.32 -2.09 -9.16
N GLU A 33 -7.43 -1.36 -9.18
CA GLU A 33 -7.56 -0.04 -8.55
C GLU A 33 -7.55 -0.13 -7.02
N GLN A 34 -8.03 -1.22 -6.46
CA GLN A 34 -8.09 -1.45 -5.01
C GLN A 34 -6.69 -1.54 -4.38
N LEU A 35 -5.72 -2.16 -5.05
CA LEU A 35 -4.34 -2.27 -4.56
C LEU A 35 -3.66 -0.91 -4.49
N ASP A 36 -3.91 -0.04 -5.47
CA ASP A 36 -3.37 1.33 -5.50
C ASP A 36 -3.93 2.20 -4.36
N LEU A 37 -5.09 1.81 -3.80
CA LEU A 37 -5.74 2.52 -2.70
C LEU A 37 -5.27 2.09 -1.31
N ILE A 38 -4.58 0.97 -1.17
CA ILE A 38 -4.08 0.52 0.15
C ILE A 38 -3.17 1.56 0.83
N PRO A 39 -2.21 2.20 0.14
CA PRO A 39 -1.42 3.27 0.74
C PRO A 39 -2.27 4.45 1.23
N LEU A 40 -3.34 4.80 0.50
CA LEU A 40 -4.28 5.85 0.91
C LEU A 40 -4.99 5.48 2.22
N TYR A 41 -5.52 4.25 2.32
CA TYR A 41 -6.22 3.80 3.53
C TYR A 41 -5.29 3.65 4.73
N LYS A 42 -4.04 3.29 4.51
CA LYS A 42 -3.00 3.27 5.54
C LYS A 42 -2.70 4.69 6.04
N SER A 43 -2.47 5.63 5.13
CA SER A 43 -2.27 7.05 5.47
C SER A 43 -3.49 7.64 6.19
N LEU A 44 -4.72 7.23 5.79
CA LEU A 44 -5.95 7.59 6.49
C LEU A 44 -5.91 7.11 7.95
N GLY A 45 -5.58 5.85 8.18
CA GLY A 45 -5.47 5.31 9.54
C GLY A 45 -4.40 5.99 10.39
N GLU A 46 -3.25 6.30 9.81
CA GLU A 46 -2.18 7.05 10.46
C GLU A 46 -2.64 8.46 10.87
N THR A 47 -3.32 9.19 9.96
CA THR A 47 -3.86 10.52 10.24
C THR A 47 -4.94 10.47 11.33
N LEU A 48 -5.88 9.51 11.25
CA LEU A 48 -6.91 9.32 12.27
C LEU A 48 -6.28 9.09 13.63
N SER A 49 -5.32 8.19 13.71
CA SER A 49 -4.66 7.81 14.96
C SER A 49 -3.86 8.96 15.57
N LYS A 50 -3.25 9.78 14.77
CA LYS A 50 -2.42 10.90 15.22
C LYS A 50 -3.24 12.14 15.61
N GLU A 51 -4.21 12.52 14.75
CA GLU A 51 -4.85 13.83 14.85
C GLU A 51 -6.25 13.77 15.46
N PHE A 52 -6.93 12.58 15.51
CA PHE A 52 -8.33 12.46 15.90
C PHE A 52 -8.55 11.54 17.11
N GLN A 53 -7.63 11.54 18.07
CA GLN A 53 -7.78 10.79 19.32
C GLN A 53 -9.08 11.15 20.04
N HIS A 54 -9.78 10.14 20.59
CA HIS A 54 -11.08 10.21 21.28
C HIS A 54 -12.28 10.53 20.37
N TRP A 55 -12.08 10.48 19.03
CA TRP A 55 -13.16 10.61 18.06
C TRP A 55 -13.71 9.25 17.64
N GLN A 56 -14.89 9.27 17.03
CA GLN A 56 -15.42 8.14 16.30
C GLN A 56 -15.25 8.37 14.80
N ALA A 57 -15.04 7.29 14.05
CA ALA A 57 -14.96 7.34 12.61
C ALA A 57 -15.84 6.29 11.95
N GLY A 58 -16.54 6.67 10.88
CA GLY A 58 -17.24 5.79 9.96
C GLY A 58 -16.58 5.85 8.59
N ILE A 59 -16.14 4.71 8.07
CA ILE A 59 -15.53 4.59 6.74
C ILE A 59 -16.37 3.67 5.89
N ILE A 60 -16.76 4.16 4.72
CA ILE A 60 -17.53 3.40 3.73
C ILE A 60 -16.54 2.81 2.72
N THR A 61 -16.62 1.50 2.50
CA THR A 61 -15.86 0.83 1.43
C THR A 61 -16.57 -0.45 0.98
N SER A 62 -16.42 -0.80 -0.28
CA SER A 62 -16.89 -2.10 -0.83
C SER A 62 -15.88 -3.22 -0.58
N ASP A 63 -14.65 -2.90 -0.18
CA ASP A 63 -13.56 -3.86 -0.01
C ASP A 63 -13.13 -3.99 1.47
N PRO A 64 -13.33 -5.17 2.09
CA PRO A 64 -12.86 -5.45 3.44
C PRO A 64 -11.34 -5.32 3.62
N MET A 65 -10.56 -5.49 2.55
CA MET A 65 -9.12 -5.36 2.59
C MET A 65 -8.70 -3.90 2.81
N LEU A 66 -9.37 -2.95 2.15
CA LEU A 66 -9.15 -1.53 2.36
C LEU A 66 -9.52 -1.11 3.79
N ALA A 67 -10.64 -1.63 4.32
CA ALA A 67 -11.01 -1.38 5.72
C ALA A 67 -9.93 -1.89 6.71
N LYS A 68 -9.33 -3.05 6.47
CA LYS A 68 -8.21 -3.57 7.28
C LYS A 68 -6.96 -2.73 7.15
N ALA A 69 -6.70 -2.18 5.97
CA ALA A 69 -5.52 -1.34 5.71
C ALA A 69 -5.51 -0.04 6.55
N VAL A 70 -6.67 0.41 7.06
CA VAL A 70 -6.77 1.53 8.02
C VAL A 70 -5.98 1.24 9.31
N GLY A 71 -5.80 -0.03 9.69
CA GLY A 71 -5.03 -0.40 10.89
C GLY A 71 -5.78 -0.22 12.21
N LEU A 72 -7.08 0.13 12.18
CA LEU A 72 -7.95 0.26 13.34
C LEU A 72 -8.93 -0.92 13.41
N ARG A 73 -9.30 -1.35 14.63
CA ARG A 73 -10.35 -2.36 14.83
C ARG A 73 -11.72 -1.71 14.76
N SER A 74 -12.57 -2.16 13.81
CA SER A 74 -13.96 -1.75 13.79
C SER A 74 -14.73 -2.43 14.93
N TYR A 75 -15.48 -1.65 15.70
CA TYR A 75 -16.35 -2.19 16.74
C TYR A 75 -17.74 -2.56 16.20
N LYS A 76 -18.10 -2.05 15.02
CA LYS A 76 -19.37 -2.34 14.36
C LYS A 76 -19.26 -2.16 12.85
N GLN A 77 -20.09 -2.94 12.12
CA GLN A 77 -20.19 -2.88 10.66
C GLN A 77 -21.64 -2.89 10.26
N TYR A 78 -21.99 -2.14 9.22
CA TYR A 78 -23.32 -2.10 8.65
C TYR A 78 -23.24 -2.30 7.14
N SER A 79 -24.08 -3.19 6.61
CA SER A 79 -24.24 -3.33 5.16
C SER A 79 -25.05 -2.15 4.64
N ILE A 80 -24.52 -1.46 3.65
CA ILE A 80 -25.14 -0.31 3.01
C ILE A 80 -24.94 -0.40 1.49
N TYR A 81 -25.61 0.45 0.76
CA TYR A 81 -25.40 0.59 -0.68
C TYR A 81 -24.97 2.00 -1.02
N ASN A 82 -23.95 2.13 -1.87
CA ASN A 82 -23.60 3.38 -2.51
C ASN A 82 -24.02 3.32 -3.98
N GLY A 83 -25.22 3.84 -4.29
CA GLY A 83 -25.88 3.58 -5.55
C GLY A 83 -26.20 2.08 -5.71
N ALA A 84 -25.67 1.44 -6.74
CA ALA A 84 -25.81 0.00 -7.00
C ALA A 84 -24.73 -0.86 -6.34
N ILE A 85 -23.70 -0.23 -5.76
CA ILE A 85 -22.52 -0.92 -5.23
C ILE A 85 -22.78 -1.35 -3.78
N PRO A 86 -22.73 -2.65 -3.44
CA PRO A 86 -22.79 -3.11 -2.07
C PRO A 86 -21.52 -2.69 -1.32
N CYS A 87 -21.69 -1.98 -0.21
CA CYS A 87 -20.62 -1.47 0.63
C CYS A 87 -20.84 -1.88 2.10
N GLN A 88 -19.80 -1.69 2.89
CA GLN A 88 -19.84 -1.78 4.34
C GLN A 88 -19.46 -0.43 4.95
N LEU A 89 -20.21 0.01 5.95
CA LEU A 89 -19.83 1.11 6.83
C LEU A 89 -19.10 0.51 8.03
N TYR A 90 -17.81 0.72 8.12
CA TYR A 90 -16.97 0.31 9.25
C TYR A 90 -16.92 1.42 10.28
N CYS A 91 -17.29 1.11 11.53
CA CYS A 91 -17.29 2.07 12.63
C CYS A 91 -16.09 1.81 13.55
N PHE A 92 -15.33 2.87 13.82
CA PHE A 92 -14.11 2.84 14.63
C PHE A 92 -14.21 3.82 15.81
N SER A 93 -13.70 3.42 16.96
CA SER A 93 -13.34 4.33 18.05
C SER A 93 -11.85 4.61 17.93
N ILE A 94 -11.47 5.88 17.88
CA ILE A 94 -10.08 6.27 17.72
C ILE A 94 -9.48 6.52 19.10
N ASP A 95 -8.91 5.47 19.67
CA ASP A 95 -8.20 5.50 20.95
C ASP A 95 -6.98 4.57 20.89
N GLU A 96 -6.05 4.75 21.82
CA GLU A 96 -4.78 4.01 21.83
C GLU A 96 -4.95 2.49 21.94
N THR A 97 -6.09 2.02 22.42
CA THR A 97 -6.37 0.59 22.62
C THR A 97 -6.97 -0.08 21.38
N ASN A 98 -7.54 0.69 20.45
CA ASN A 98 -8.26 0.19 19.28
C ASN A 98 -7.39 0.04 18.02
N HIS A 99 -6.14 0.38 18.10
CA HIS A 99 -5.22 0.00 17.04
C HIS A 99 -5.14 -1.53 16.96
N PHE A 100 -5.16 -2.09 15.76
CA PHE A 100 -4.45 -3.35 15.60
C PHE A 100 -3.08 -3.07 16.16
N LYS A 101 -2.72 -3.70 17.29
CA LYS A 101 -1.44 -3.45 17.94
C LYS A 101 -0.33 -3.48 16.90
N THR A 102 -0.04 -2.33 16.32
CA THR A 102 1.23 -2.04 15.68
C THR A 102 2.21 -1.80 16.83
N GLY A 103 2.18 -2.75 17.77
CA GLY A 103 3.14 -2.78 18.85
C GLY A 103 4.51 -3.04 18.23
N LYS A 104 5.55 -2.62 18.91
CA LYS A 104 6.96 -2.96 18.64
C LYS A 104 7.20 -4.48 18.48
N ASN A 105 6.16 -5.30 18.67
CA ASN A 105 6.06 -6.74 18.45
C ASN A 105 4.73 -7.07 17.78
N GLN A 106 4.48 -6.57 16.54
CA GLN A 106 3.53 -7.25 15.69
C GLN A 106 4.23 -8.56 15.31
N GLU A 107 3.82 -9.64 15.96
CA GLU A 107 4.16 -10.99 15.52
C GLU A 107 3.50 -11.15 14.14
N TRP A 108 4.30 -11.01 13.11
CA TRP A 108 3.88 -11.40 11.77
C TRP A 108 3.52 -12.88 11.79
N SER A 109 2.64 -13.30 10.89
CA SER A 109 2.47 -14.73 10.65
C SER A 109 3.85 -15.36 10.34
N ASP A 110 4.03 -16.63 10.61
CA ASP A 110 5.31 -17.30 10.34
C ASP A 110 5.75 -17.10 8.89
N SER A 111 4.81 -17.16 7.95
CA SER A 111 5.08 -16.91 6.53
C SER A 111 5.52 -15.48 6.25
N ALA A 112 4.85 -14.48 6.86
CA ALA A 112 5.22 -13.07 6.71
C ALA A 112 6.59 -12.77 7.36
N GLN A 113 6.92 -13.43 8.47
CA GLN A 113 8.24 -13.34 9.10
C GLN A 113 9.32 -13.96 8.19
N MET A 114 9.03 -15.09 7.54
CA MET A 114 9.96 -15.69 6.57
C MET A 114 10.21 -14.74 5.38
N PHE A 115 9.17 -14.07 4.89
CA PHE A 115 9.29 -13.07 3.83
C PHE A 115 10.14 -11.88 4.29
N ALA A 116 9.91 -11.36 5.50
CA ALA A 116 10.70 -10.26 6.07
C ALA A 116 12.18 -10.64 6.18
N ASN A 117 12.49 -11.82 6.74
CA ASN A 117 13.86 -12.30 6.88
C ASN A 117 14.57 -12.45 5.51
N ARG A 118 13.83 -12.94 4.49
CA ARG A 118 14.37 -13.05 3.12
C ARG A 118 14.65 -11.68 2.54
N LEU A 119 13.72 -10.74 2.68
CA LEU A 119 13.86 -9.38 2.17
C LEU A 119 15.05 -8.66 2.83
N GLU A 120 15.19 -8.74 4.15
CA GLU A 120 16.33 -8.17 4.90
C GLU A 120 17.68 -8.74 4.42
N LYS A 121 17.76 -10.07 4.25
CA LYS A 121 18.96 -10.74 3.76
C LYS A 121 19.34 -10.25 2.37
N ASN A 122 18.37 -10.13 1.46
CA ASN A 122 18.61 -9.63 0.11
C ASN A 122 19.09 -8.18 0.12
N ILE A 123 18.46 -7.31 0.93
CA ILE A 123 18.89 -5.91 1.10
C ILE A 123 20.34 -5.83 1.57
N GLN A 124 20.71 -6.58 2.60
CA GLN A 124 22.07 -6.57 3.14
C GLN A 124 23.11 -6.99 2.09
N HIS A 125 22.76 -7.96 1.27
CA HIS A 125 23.64 -8.46 0.19
C HIS A 125 23.78 -7.42 -0.93
N LEU A 126 22.66 -6.89 -1.42
CA LEU A 126 22.64 -6.00 -2.59
C LEU A 126 23.08 -4.57 -2.28
N LYS A 127 22.81 -4.05 -1.08
CA LYS A 127 23.15 -2.68 -0.70
C LYS A 127 24.65 -2.36 -0.88
N LYS A 128 25.53 -3.27 -0.48
CA LYS A 128 26.99 -3.09 -0.61
C LYS A 128 27.43 -3.10 -2.07
N TRP A 129 26.81 -3.93 -2.88
CA TRP A 129 27.10 -4.02 -4.30
C TRP A 129 26.59 -2.75 -5.01
N ALA A 130 25.35 -2.35 -4.81
CA ALA A 130 24.74 -1.18 -5.41
C ALA A 130 25.54 0.10 -5.10
N LEU A 131 25.93 0.31 -3.83
CA LEU A 131 26.78 1.44 -3.43
C LEU A 131 28.13 1.47 -4.15
N ARG A 132 28.80 0.33 -4.31
CA ARG A 132 30.09 0.26 -5.01
C ARG A 132 29.99 0.54 -6.50
N GLN A 133 28.86 0.19 -7.10
CA GLN A 133 28.63 0.39 -8.54
C GLN A 133 27.94 1.73 -8.87
N GLY A 134 27.51 2.49 -7.85
CA GLY A 134 26.75 3.73 -8.06
C GLY A 134 25.36 3.47 -8.65
N ILE A 135 24.74 2.31 -8.34
CA ILE A 135 23.44 1.89 -8.84
C ILE A 135 22.37 2.21 -7.81
N GLU A 136 21.33 2.95 -8.20
CA GLU A 136 20.19 3.29 -7.37
C GLU A 136 18.96 2.44 -7.66
N CYS A 137 18.94 1.73 -8.80
CA CYS A 137 17.81 0.94 -9.27
C CYS A 137 18.20 -0.54 -9.34
N TYR A 138 17.55 -1.38 -8.53
CA TYR A 138 17.80 -2.82 -8.51
C TYR A 138 16.64 -3.59 -7.91
N ARG A 139 16.51 -4.86 -8.33
CA ARG A 139 15.52 -5.78 -7.77
C ARG A 139 16.02 -6.35 -6.45
N ILE A 140 15.22 -6.18 -5.39
CA ILE A 140 15.53 -6.68 -4.05
C ILE A 140 15.02 -8.10 -3.87
N TYR A 141 13.86 -8.42 -4.46
CA TYR A 141 13.17 -9.70 -4.27
C TYR A 141 12.41 -10.07 -5.54
N ASP A 142 12.44 -11.33 -5.93
CA ASP A 142 11.74 -11.86 -7.12
C ASP A 142 11.15 -13.25 -6.86
N ALA A 143 9.99 -13.30 -6.20
CA ALA A 143 9.26 -14.54 -5.91
C ALA A 143 10.13 -15.63 -5.26
N ASP A 144 11.10 -15.25 -4.41
CA ASP A 144 12.02 -16.18 -3.73
C ASP A 144 11.28 -17.21 -2.85
N LEU A 145 10.06 -16.90 -2.43
CA LEU A 145 9.20 -17.75 -1.62
C LEU A 145 7.90 -18.04 -2.37
N PRO A 146 7.45 -19.30 -2.47
CA PRO A 146 6.25 -19.67 -3.22
C PRO A 146 4.96 -18.98 -2.73
N GLU A 147 4.90 -18.66 -1.42
CA GLU A 147 3.75 -18.00 -0.81
C GLU A 147 3.66 -16.52 -1.17
N TYR A 148 4.80 -15.91 -1.51
CA TYR A 148 4.93 -14.49 -1.81
C TYR A 148 5.44 -14.27 -3.24
N ALA A 149 4.53 -14.46 -4.20
CA ALA A 149 4.82 -14.28 -5.63
C ALA A 149 4.81 -12.79 -5.99
N PHE A 150 5.84 -12.06 -5.54
CA PHE A 150 6.00 -10.62 -5.78
C PHE A 150 7.39 -10.33 -6.35
N ALA A 151 7.51 -9.21 -7.06
CA ALA A 151 8.78 -8.52 -7.25
C ALA A 151 8.81 -7.28 -6.36
N VAL A 152 9.97 -7.00 -5.75
CA VAL A 152 10.24 -5.77 -4.98
C VAL A 152 11.42 -5.06 -5.63
N ASP A 153 11.12 -3.99 -6.33
CA ASP A 153 12.08 -3.21 -7.12
C ASP A 153 12.32 -1.84 -6.48
N LYS A 154 13.59 -1.49 -6.28
CA LYS A 154 14.02 -0.19 -5.76
C LYS A 154 14.36 0.74 -6.91
N TYR A 155 13.87 1.99 -6.84
CA TYR A 155 14.16 3.07 -7.78
C TYR A 155 14.49 4.35 -6.99
N GLY A 156 15.77 4.56 -6.67
CA GLY A 156 16.18 5.64 -5.77
C GLY A 156 15.52 5.51 -4.39
N ASP A 157 14.71 6.48 -4.01
CA ASP A 157 13.95 6.48 -2.74
C ASP A 157 12.59 5.80 -2.83
N TYR A 158 12.19 5.35 -4.02
CA TYR A 158 10.90 4.70 -4.28
C TYR A 158 11.07 3.19 -4.37
N VAL A 159 9.98 2.49 -4.06
CA VAL A 159 9.88 1.04 -4.18
C VAL A 159 8.62 0.68 -4.95
N VAL A 160 8.75 -0.20 -5.91
CA VAL A 160 7.64 -0.82 -6.63
C VAL A 160 7.45 -2.23 -6.10
N LEU A 161 6.29 -2.50 -5.52
CA LEU A 161 5.84 -3.85 -5.15
C LEU A 161 4.91 -4.35 -6.25
N GLN A 162 5.37 -5.33 -7.02
CA GLN A 162 4.61 -5.88 -8.12
C GLN A 162 4.15 -7.32 -7.81
N GLU A 163 2.84 -7.54 -7.75
CA GLU A 163 2.28 -8.88 -7.58
C GLU A 163 2.28 -9.64 -8.89
N TYR A 164 2.82 -10.85 -8.88
CA TYR A 164 2.59 -11.82 -9.95
C TYR A 164 1.22 -12.47 -9.75
N MET A 165 0.54 -12.77 -10.87
CA MET A 165 -0.77 -13.39 -10.79
C MET A 165 -0.71 -14.70 -9.99
N PRO A 166 -1.48 -14.80 -8.90
CA PRO A 166 -1.52 -16.02 -8.11
C PRO A 166 -2.11 -17.18 -8.95
N PRO A 167 -1.63 -18.41 -8.75
CA PRO A 167 -2.22 -19.59 -9.36
C PRO A 167 -3.72 -19.68 -9.06
N LYS A 168 -4.53 -20.14 -10.04
CA LYS A 168 -6.00 -20.24 -9.92
C LYS A 168 -6.46 -21.12 -8.74
N GLN A 169 -5.60 -21.98 -8.21
CA GLN A 169 -5.89 -22.85 -7.07
C GLN A 169 -5.87 -22.10 -5.73
N ILE A 170 -5.26 -20.90 -5.67
CA ILE A 170 -5.19 -20.11 -4.44
C ILE A 170 -6.49 -19.33 -4.28
N PRO A 171 -7.25 -19.53 -3.18
CA PRO A 171 -8.45 -18.75 -2.93
C PRO A 171 -8.14 -17.25 -2.81
N GLU A 172 -9.01 -16.39 -3.34
CA GLU A 172 -8.80 -14.93 -3.38
C GLU A 172 -8.54 -14.33 -1.98
N HIS A 173 -9.23 -14.81 -0.95
CA HIS A 173 -9.01 -14.32 0.42
C HIS A 173 -7.59 -14.64 0.95
N VAL A 174 -6.98 -15.75 0.51
CA VAL A 174 -5.59 -16.10 0.86
C VAL A 174 -4.62 -15.19 0.11
N ALA A 175 -4.84 -14.98 -1.19
CA ALA A 175 -4.05 -14.06 -1.99
C ALA A 175 -4.12 -12.63 -1.42
N ALA A 176 -5.32 -12.16 -1.04
CA ALA A 176 -5.53 -10.85 -0.42
C ALA A 176 -4.78 -10.70 0.91
N ASN A 177 -4.78 -11.72 1.77
CA ASN A 177 -4.02 -11.68 3.03
C ASN A 177 -2.51 -11.62 2.76
N ARG A 178 -2.00 -12.42 1.81
CA ARG A 178 -0.58 -12.38 1.41
C ARG A 178 -0.16 -11.01 0.85
N ARG A 179 -1.04 -10.34 0.10
CA ARG A 179 -0.82 -8.97 -0.37
C ARG A 179 -0.67 -7.98 0.79
N LEU A 180 -1.56 -8.06 1.78
CA LEU A 180 -1.47 -7.23 2.99
C LEU A 180 -0.19 -7.47 3.77
N ASP A 181 0.16 -8.73 3.98
CA ASP A 181 1.42 -9.11 4.62
C ASP A 181 2.62 -8.53 3.86
N ALA A 182 2.66 -8.70 2.54
CA ALA A 182 3.74 -8.18 1.70
C ALA A 182 3.86 -6.66 1.79
N LEU A 183 2.74 -5.94 1.75
CA LEU A 183 2.71 -4.49 1.91
C LEU A 183 3.23 -4.03 3.27
N GLN A 184 2.80 -4.68 4.34
CA GLN A 184 3.24 -4.35 5.69
C GLN A 184 4.72 -4.65 5.89
N VAL A 185 5.18 -5.83 5.44
CA VAL A 185 6.57 -6.24 5.52
C VAL A 185 7.47 -5.28 4.74
N VAL A 186 7.17 -5.04 3.46
CA VAL A 186 7.98 -4.16 2.59
C VAL A 186 8.05 -2.75 3.17
N THR A 187 6.92 -2.19 3.60
CA THR A 187 6.86 -0.86 4.21
C THR A 187 7.72 -0.78 5.47
N LYS A 188 7.63 -1.79 6.34
CA LYS A 188 8.32 -1.78 7.63
C LYS A 188 9.82 -2.06 7.50
N VAL A 189 10.20 -3.06 6.70
CA VAL A 189 11.61 -3.45 6.49
C VAL A 189 12.39 -2.35 5.77
N LEU A 190 11.78 -1.71 4.77
CA LEU A 190 12.40 -0.64 3.99
C LEU A 190 12.14 0.76 4.58
N GLN A 191 11.38 0.86 5.67
CA GLN A 191 11.02 2.11 6.36
C GLN A 191 10.39 3.16 5.43
N LEU A 192 9.50 2.71 4.53
CA LEU A 192 8.89 3.55 3.51
C LEU A 192 7.72 4.36 4.06
N SER A 193 7.61 5.61 3.60
CA SER A 193 6.37 6.36 3.69
C SER A 193 5.36 5.84 2.65
N SER A 194 4.08 6.15 2.84
CA SER A 194 3.02 5.77 1.89
C SER A 194 3.23 6.35 0.48
N GLN A 195 3.93 7.47 0.35
CA GLN A 195 4.22 8.12 -0.93
C GLN A 195 5.38 7.46 -1.70
N GLN A 196 6.22 6.68 -1.03
CA GLN A 196 7.37 6.03 -1.62
C GLN A 196 7.08 4.61 -2.14
N LEU A 197 5.93 4.04 -1.79
CA LEU A 197 5.53 2.71 -2.21
C LEU A 197 4.52 2.77 -3.35
N VAL A 198 4.88 2.19 -4.48
CA VAL A 198 3.99 2.00 -5.64
C VAL A 198 3.64 0.52 -5.73
N VAL A 199 2.34 0.22 -5.80
CA VAL A 199 1.86 -1.16 -5.88
C VAL A 199 1.34 -1.43 -7.29
N LYS A 200 1.76 -2.53 -7.90
CA LYS A 200 1.32 -2.96 -9.23
C LYS A 200 0.90 -4.41 -9.23
N GLN A 201 -0.01 -4.77 -10.11
CA GLN A 201 -0.41 -6.14 -10.35
C GLN A 201 -0.15 -6.52 -11.81
N ARG A 202 0.65 -7.57 -12.02
CA ARG A 202 0.84 -8.16 -13.35
C ARG A 202 -0.40 -8.96 -13.72
N LYS A 203 -1.16 -8.47 -14.70
CA LYS A 203 -2.23 -9.25 -15.34
C LYS A 203 -1.65 -9.94 -16.58
N PRO A 204 -2.09 -11.17 -16.93
CA PRO A 204 -1.73 -11.75 -18.21
C PRO A 204 -2.29 -10.86 -19.32
N GLN A 205 -1.42 -10.28 -20.12
CA GLN A 205 -1.83 -9.38 -21.17
C GLN A 205 -1.63 -10.00 -22.55
N LYS A 206 -2.72 -10.06 -23.26
CA LYS A 206 -2.69 -9.98 -24.71
C LYS A 206 -2.77 -8.49 -25.04
N GLU A 207 -1.67 -7.86 -25.50
CA GLU A 207 -1.61 -6.56 -26.18
C GLU A 207 -1.70 -5.23 -25.38
N GLN A 208 -1.57 -5.19 -24.05
CA GLN A 208 -1.78 -3.92 -23.31
C GLN A 208 -0.60 -3.43 -22.47
N GLN A 209 0.63 -3.86 -22.73
CA GLN A 209 1.81 -3.48 -21.93
C GLN A 209 2.08 -1.97 -21.88
N TYR A 210 1.67 -1.24 -22.90
CA TYR A 210 1.90 0.21 -23.02
C TYR A 210 0.65 1.06 -22.77
N GLN A 211 -0.46 0.46 -22.32
CA GLN A 211 -1.63 1.25 -21.95
C GLN A 211 -1.38 2.00 -20.66
N LYS A 212 -1.72 3.28 -20.69
CA LYS A 212 -1.62 4.17 -19.54
C LYS A 212 -2.60 3.72 -18.47
N THR A 213 -2.09 3.42 -17.27
CA THR A 213 -2.87 2.94 -16.12
C THR A 213 -3.33 4.08 -15.22
N ASP A 214 -2.57 5.20 -15.18
CA ASP A 214 -2.87 6.38 -14.38
C ASP A 214 -2.47 7.66 -15.16
N ASN A 215 -2.73 8.82 -14.63
CA ASN A 215 -2.45 10.12 -15.27
C ASN A 215 -1.78 11.11 -14.29
N LYS A 216 -1.00 10.60 -13.34
CA LYS A 216 -0.34 11.44 -12.31
C LYS A 216 0.78 12.30 -12.89
N LYS A 217 1.35 11.90 -14.04
CA LYS A 217 2.48 12.59 -14.68
C LYS A 217 3.65 12.88 -13.73
N GLN A 218 3.85 11.99 -12.76
CA GLN A 218 4.90 12.13 -11.77
C GLN A 218 6.16 11.42 -12.29
N TRP A 219 7.20 12.22 -12.57
CA TRP A 219 8.51 11.73 -12.99
C TRP A 219 9.48 11.79 -11.83
N ILE A 220 10.25 10.73 -11.65
CA ILE A 220 11.36 10.67 -10.71
C ILE A 220 12.67 10.59 -11.50
N GLN A 221 13.73 11.15 -10.95
CA GLN A 221 15.08 11.05 -11.49
C GLN A 221 15.86 10.04 -10.67
N VAL A 222 16.53 9.10 -11.34
CA VAL A 222 17.34 8.05 -10.71
C VAL A 222 18.68 7.93 -11.39
N GLY A 223 19.71 7.51 -10.65
CA GLY A 223 21.06 7.30 -11.14
C GLY A 223 21.37 5.83 -11.40
N GLU A 224 22.12 5.56 -12.46
CA GLU A 224 22.72 4.26 -12.72
C GLU A 224 24.17 4.46 -13.24
N GLY A 225 25.14 4.30 -12.35
CA GLY A 225 26.53 4.63 -12.64
C GLY A 225 26.70 6.12 -12.96
N GLN A 226 27.09 6.45 -14.19
CA GLN A 226 27.24 7.82 -14.67
C GLN A 226 26.00 8.36 -15.39
N ALA A 227 25.00 7.51 -15.65
CA ALA A 227 23.79 7.87 -16.36
C ALA A 227 22.68 8.28 -15.38
N GLN A 228 21.78 9.14 -15.85
CA GLN A 228 20.58 9.53 -15.13
C GLN A 228 19.34 9.29 -16.01
N PHE A 229 18.30 8.75 -15.41
CA PHE A 229 17.06 8.40 -16.08
C PHE A 229 15.88 9.09 -15.43
N TYR A 230 14.91 9.46 -16.26
CA TYR A 230 13.59 9.90 -15.79
C TYR A 230 12.59 8.76 -15.95
N LEU A 231 12.00 8.34 -14.84
CA LEU A 231 11.08 7.22 -14.78
C LEU A 231 9.70 7.67 -14.34
N ASN A 232 8.68 7.03 -14.88
CA ASN A 232 7.30 7.19 -14.42
C ASN A 232 6.84 5.89 -13.78
N LEU A 233 6.77 5.86 -12.47
CA LEU A 233 6.41 4.67 -11.71
C LEU A 233 4.90 4.42 -11.63
N HIS A 234 4.05 5.40 -11.96
CA HIS A 234 2.61 5.34 -11.74
C HIS A 234 1.79 5.09 -13.00
N ASP A 235 2.12 5.82 -14.08
CA ASP A 235 1.22 5.91 -15.24
C ASP A 235 1.24 4.67 -16.13
N TYR A 236 2.26 3.83 -16.04
CA TYR A 236 2.44 2.64 -16.88
C TYR A 236 2.74 1.40 -16.05
N LEU A 237 2.42 0.23 -16.57
CA LEU A 237 2.77 -1.04 -15.94
C LEU A 237 4.30 -1.20 -15.89
N ASP A 238 4.97 -0.94 -17.02
CA ASP A 238 6.42 -0.93 -17.09
C ASP A 238 6.99 0.41 -16.61
N THR A 239 8.09 0.35 -15.88
CA THR A 239 8.78 1.55 -15.35
C THR A 239 9.69 2.20 -16.39
N GLY A 240 9.94 1.52 -17.52
CA GLY A 240 10.87 1.96 -18.56
C GLY A 240 12.34 1.64 -18.29
N LEU A 241 12.66 1.13 -17.11
CA LEU A 241 13.98 0.63 -16.75
C LEU A 241 13.87 -0.84 -16.33
N PHE A 242 14.53 -1.74 -17.04
CA PHE A 242 14.55 -3.15 -16.72
C PHE A 242 15.65 -3.41 -15.68
N LEU A 243 15.26 -4.10 -14.61
CA LEU A 243 16.16 -4.49 -13.52
C LEU A 243 16.47 -5.98 -13.67
N ASP A 244 17.73 -6.30 -13.91
CA ASP A 244 18.23 -7.67 -13.96
C ASP A 244 18.68 -8.15 -12.57
#